data_35179f2bcc25ade5de46955deea7a2d0
#
_entry.id   35179f2bcc25ade5de46955deea7a2d0
#
_cell.length_a   1.000
_cell.length_b   1.000
_cell.length_c   1.000
_cell.angle_alpha   90.00
_cell.angle_beta   90.00
_cell.angle_gamma   90.00
#
_symmetry.space_group_name_H-M   'P 1'
#
loop_
_entity.id
_entity.type
_entity.pdbx_description
1 polymer ?
#
loop_
_entity_poly.entity_id
_entity_poly.type
_entity_poly.pdbx_seq_one_letter_code
_entity_poly.pdbx_strand_id
1 'polypeptide(L)'
;MKHFTPKSIYTAAWKRAILVIVLVCSVQMICAQIPSVKLKDIDGKTIDTATLSNDGRPFIISFFATWCKPCNRELKAISEVYPDWQDETGVRLIAVSIDEAQNVHKVKPMVNAAGWEYQVLLDPNGDFRRAMGVNLIPHVFIIDGKGKIVENHSGYTEGGEQHLIEVVRTLEKEREK
;
A
#
# COMPACT_ATOMS: atom_id res chain seq x y z
N MET A 1 -38.14 -14.38 -60.97
CA MET A 1 -36.80 -13.90 -60.49
C MET A 1 -36.96 -13.30 -59.10
N LYS A 2 -36.54 -13.97 -58.09
CA LYS A 2 -36.61 -13.47 -56.69
C LYS A 2 -35.31 -12.73 -56.36
N HIS A 3 -35.35 -11.42 -56.16
CA HIS A 3 -34.23 -10.62 -55.72
C HIS A 3 -33.88 -10.96 -54.29
N PHE A 4 -32.73 -11.55 -54.10
CA PHE A 4 -32.16 -11.86 -52.80
C PHE A 4 -31.41 -10.61 -52.31
N THR A 5 -31.93 -9.94 -51.28
CA THR A 5 -31.29 -8.73 -50.72
C THR A 5 -30.28 -9.12 -49.63
N PRO A 6 -29.00 -8.72 -49.73
CA PRO A 6 -27.95 -9.17 -48.79
C PRO A 6 -27.88 -8.35 -47.49
N LYS A 7 -28.97 -7.70 -47.05
CA LYS A 7 -28.95 -6.81 -45.85
C LYS A 7 -28.91 -7.52 -44.47
N SER A 8 -29.21 -8.81 -44.43
CA SER A 8 -29.34 -9.52 -43.12
C SER A 8 -28.04 -10.02 -42.52
N ILE A 9 -26.99 -10.20 -43.33
CA ILE A 9 -25.73 -10.82 -42.83
C ILE A 9 -24.83 -9.79 -42.13
N TYR A 10 -24.84 -8.54 -42.59
CA TYR A 10 -24.00 -7.49 -42.01
C TYR A 10 -24.45 -7.04 -40.61
N THR A 11 -25.74 -7.08 -40.30
CA THR A 11 -26.27 -6.67 -38.99
C THR A 11 -25.92 -7.66 -37.88
N ALA A 12 -25.85 -8.95 -38.20
CA ALA A 12 -25.47 -9.98 -37.22
C ALA A 12 -23.96 -9.97 -36.90
N ALA A 13 -23.13 -9.73 -37.94
CA ALA A 13 -21.66 -9.65 -37.76
C ALA A 13 -21.28 -8.39 -36.98
N TRP A 14 -21.91 -7.24 -37.20
CA TRP A 14 -21.67 -6.02 -36.43
C TRP A 14 -22.07 -6.14 -34.96
N LYS A 15 -23.24 -6.73 -34.68
CA LYS A 15 -23.66 -6.97 -33.29
C LYS A 15 -22.69 -7.88 -32.54
N ARG A 16 -22.15 -8.91 -33.20
CA ARG A 16 -21.12 -9.78 -32.62
C ARG A 16 -19.80 -9.03 -32.41
N ALA A 17 -19.37 -8.20 -33.33
CA ALA A 17 -18.17 -7.39 -33.21
C ALA A 17 -18.30 -6.37 -32.06
N ILE A 18 -19.44 -5.70 -31.92
CA ILE A 18 -19.70 -4.77 -30.81
C ILE A 18 -19.71 -5.52 -29.47
N LEU A 19 -20.30 -6.72 -29.38
CA LEU A 19 -20.34 -7.52 -28.16
C LEU A 19 -18.93 -7.95 -27.73
N VAL A 20 -18.07 -8.32 -28.70
CA VAL A 20 -16.66 -8.66 -28.42
C VAL A 20 -15.87 -7.44 -27.97
N ILE A 21 -16.08 -6.26 -28.57
CA ILE A 21 -15.41 -5.01 -28.17
C ILE A 21 -15.85 -4.60 -26.77
N VAL A 22 -17.12 -4.72 -26.41
CA VAL A 22 -17.64 -4.42 -25.08
C VAL A 22 -17.07 -5.39 -24.05
N LEU A 23 -16.92 -6.68 -24.38
CA LEU A 23 -16.34 -7.69 -23.51
C LEU A 23 -14.83 -7.47 -23.28
N VAL A 24 -14.10 -6.98 -24.28
CA VAL A 24 -12.67 -6.69 -24.19
C VAL A 24 -12.41 -5.38 -23.43
N CYS A 25 -13.31 -4.38 -23.54
CA CYS A 25 -13.20 -3.13 -22.77
C CYS A 25 -13.50 -3.28 -21.27
N SER A 26 -14.10 -4.40 -20.84
CA SER A 26 -14.36 -4.67 -19.41
C SER A 26 -13.20 -5.33 -18.66
N VAL A 27 -12.02 -5.48 -19.28
CA VAL A 27 -10.78 -5.78 -18.55
C VAL A 27 -10.40 -4.52 -17.78
N GLN A 28 -11.09 -4.32 -16.64
CA GLN A 28 -10.70 -3.29 -15.67
C GLN A 28 -9.30 -3.65 -15.20
N MET A 29 -8.38 -2.71 -15.33
CA MET A 29 -7.08 -2.80 -14.67
C MET A 29 -7.35 -3.05 -13.20
N ILE A 30 -7.11 -4.27 -12.74
CA ILE A 30 -7.07 -4.60 -11.32
C ILE A 30 -5.85 -3.86 -10.79
N CYS A 31 -6.05 -2.61 -10.40
CA CYS A 31 -5.04 -1.86 -9.68
C CYS A 31 -4.90 -2.54 -8.31
N ALA A 32 -3.69 -2.93 -7.94
CA ALA A 32 -3.43 -3.48 -6.62
C ALA A 32 -3.79 -2.41 -5.57
N GLN A 33 -4.96 -2.57 -4.96
CA GLN A 33 -5.48 -1.70 -3.91
C GLN A 33 -5.18 -2.31 -2.55
N ILE A 34 -5.12 -1.45 -1.53
CA ILE A 34 -4.95 -1.90 -0.15
C ILE A 34 -6.19 -2.69 0.27
N PRO A 35 -6.04 -3.97 0.69
CA PRO A 35 -7.18 -4.78 1.12
C PRO A 35 -7.80 -4.24 2.41
N SER A 36 -9.11 -4.45 2.58
CA SER A 36 -9.85 -4.06 3.79
C SER A 36 -9.65 -5.11 4.90
N VAL A 37 -8.96 -4.69 5.95
CA VAL A 37 -8.79 -5.45 7.20
C VAL A 37 -8.96 -4.49 8.37
N LYS A 38 -9.66 -4.91 9.41
CA LYS A 38 -9.82 -4.10 10.63
C LYS A 38 -8.68 -4.38 11.60
N LEU A 39 -7.80 -3.41 11.76
CA LEU A 39 -6.70 -3.43 12.72
C LEU A 39 -6.96 -2.45 13.87
N LYS A 40 -6.25 -2.62 14.97
CA LYS A 40 -6.18 -1.60 16.03
C LYS A 40 -4.87 -0.85 15.94
N ASP A 41 -4.87 0.42 16.27
CA ASP A 41 -3.64 1.14 16.58
C ASP A 41 -3.17 0.83 18.02
N ILE A 42 -2.02 1.39 18.40
CA ILE A 42 -1.43 1.20 19.73
C ILE A 42 -2.27 1.83 20.86
N ASP A 43 -3.25 2.67 20.55
CA ASP A 43 -4.20 3.31 21.48
C ASP A 43 -5.54 2.58 21.53
N GLY A 44 -5.70 1.50 20.74
CA GLY A 44 -6.89 0.65 20.72
C GLY A 44 -7.99 1.11 19.77
N LYS A 45 -7.79 2.17 18.97
CA LYS A 45 -8.74 2.63 17.96
C LYS A 45 -8.74 1.64 16.78
N THR A 46 -9.92 1.24 16.34
CA THR A 46 -10.07 0.38 15.15
C THR A 46 -9.96 1.19 13.87
N ILE A 47 -9.16 0.73 12.94
CA ILE A 47 -8.91 1.33 11.63
C ILE A 47 -9.13 0.26 10.56
N ASP A 48 -9.89 0.60 9.51
CA ASP A 48 -10.01 -0.22 8.31
C ASP A 48 -8.87 0.15 7.36
N THR A 49 -8.04 -0.82 7.00
CA THR A 49 -6.86 -0.58 6.16
C THR A 49 -7.21 -0.09 4.76
N ALA A 50 -8.40 -0.39 4.22
CA ALA A 50 -8.85 0.17 2.95
C ALA A 50 -9.10 1.70 3.01
N THR A 51 -9.22 2.27 4.22
CA THR A 51 -9.37 3.72 4.41
C THR A 51 -8.04 4.45 4.63
N LEU A 52 -6.91 3.73 4.61
CA LEU A 52 -5.61 4.34 4.74
C LEU A 52 -5.34 5.26 3.55
N SER A 53 -5.02 6.50 3.85
CA SER A 53 -4.75 7.54 2.85
C SER A 53 -3.85 8.63 3.45
N ASN A 54 -3.39 9.52 2.61
CA ASN A 54 -2.62 10.70 3.00
C ASN A 54 -3.10 11.94 2.22
N ASP A 55 -4.42 12.18 2.21
CA ASP A 55 -5.05 13.35 1.58
C ASP A 55 -4.60 13.58 0.12
N GLY A 56 -4.53 12.50 -0.65
CA GLY A 56 -4.09 12.53 -2.04
C GLY A 56 -2.58 12.60 -2.23
N ARG A 57 -1.79 12.49 -1.16
CA ARG A 57 -0.32 12.41 -1.20
C ARG A 57 0.14 10.96 -1.08
N PRO A 58 1.38 10.66 -1.51
CA PRO A 58 1.97 9.34 -1.28
C PRO A 58 2.12 9.03 0.21
N PHE A 59 2.12 7.73 0.52
CA PHE A 59 2.41 7.23 1.87
C PHE A 59 3.11 5.88 1.83
N ILE A 60 3.68 5.51 2.96
CA ILE A 60 4.49 4.30 3.12
C ILE A 60 3.81 3.38 4.14
N ILE A 61 3.75 2.07 3.85
CA ILE A 61 3.40 1.04 4.81
C ILE A 61 4.61 0.14 5.01
N SER A 62 5.10 0.02 6.25
CA SER A 62 6.20 -0.88 6.60
C SER A 62 5.74 -1.96 7.60
N PHE A 63 5.91 -3.22 7.23
CA PHE A 63 5.62 -4.37 8.11
C PHE A 63 6.85 -4.73 8.93
N PHE A 64 6.67 -4.82 10.25
CA PHE A 64 7.73 -5.10 11.21
C PHE A 64 7.28 -6.01 12.35
N ALA A 65 8.21 -6.39 13.21
CA ALA A 65 7.92 -7.00 14.50
C ALA A 65 8.95 -6.54 15.55
N THR A 66 8.58 -6.57 16.82
CA THR A 66 9.48 -6.14 17.93
C THR A 66 10.76 -6.97 18.00
N TRP A 67 10.72 -8.23 17.62
CA TRP A 67 11.86 -9.15 17.59
C TRP A 67 12.69 -9.06 16.29
N CYS A 68 12.23 -8.34 15.28
CA CYS A 68 12.89 -8.20 13.98
C CYS A 68 13.98 -7.13 14.02
N LYS A 69 15.25 -7.52 14.23
CA LYS A 69 16.36 -6.57 14.29
C LYS A 69 16.55 -5.69 13.05
N PRO A 70 16.50 -6.22 11.80
CA PRO A 70 16.60 -5.36 10.61
C PRO A 70 15.42 -4.39 10.48
N CYS A 71 14.19 -4.80 10.86
CA CYS A 71 13.03 -3.90 10.85
C CYS A 71 13.24 -2.72 11.81
N ASN A 72 13.72 -3.01 13.01
CA ASN A 72 13.95 -1.97 14.02
C ASN A 72 15.06 -0.99 13.60
N ARG A 73 16.07 -1.47 12.85
CA ARG A 73 17.10 -0.58 12.27
C ARG A 73 16.52 0.31 11.19
N GLU A 74 15.73 -0.25 10.27
CA GLU A 74 15.03 0.51 9.21
C GLU A 74 14.14 1.60 9.82
N LEU A 75 13.22 1.21 10.71
CA LEU A 75 12.28 2.15 11.31
C LEU A 75 12.97 3.20 12.18
N LYS A 76 14.08 2.85 12.83
CA LYS A 76 14.90 3.82 13.54
C LYS A 76 15.57 4.81 12.60
N ALA A 77 16.19 4.33 11.53
CA ALA A 77 16.83 5.21 10.53
C ALA A 77 15.79 6.16 9.89
N ILE A 78 14.59 5.66 9.58
CA ILE A 78 13.50 6.49 9.10
C ILE A 78 13.08 7.52 10.16
N SER A 79 12.95 7.13 11.43
CA SER A 79 12.49 8.04 12.49
C SER A 79 13.42 9.24 12.68
N GLU A 80 14.72 9.09 12.43
CA GLU A 80 15.72 10.16 12.54
C GLU A 80 15.56 11.24 11.46
N VAL A 81 15.00 10.89 10.30
CA VAL A 81 14.81 11.80 9.15
C VAL A 81 13.34 12.07 8.83
N TYR A 82 12.42 11.43 9.53
CA TYR A 82 11.00 11.51 9.25
C TYR A 82 10.40 12.93 9.36
N PRO A 83 10.78 13.76 10.34
CA PRO A 83 10.32 15.15 10.38
C PRO A 83 10.68 15.93 9.10
N ASP A 84 11.93 15.78 8.62
CA ASP A 84 12.39 16.45 7.39
C ASP A 84 11.60 15.94 6.16
N TRP A 85 11.30 14.65 6.10
CA TRP A 85 10.49 14.06 5.03
C TRP A 85 9.06 14.61 5.03
N GLN A 86 8.47 14.77 6.23
CA GLN A 86 7.13 15.33 6.37
C GLN A 86 7.10 16.80 5.96
N ASP A 87 8.08 17.60 6.36
CA ASP A 87 8.19 19.02 6.01
C ASP A 87 8.37 19.19 4.50
N GLU A 88 9.17 18.32 3.85
CA GLU A 88 9.44 18.41 2.42
C GLU A 88 8.29 17.89 1.54
N THR A 89 7.70 16.74 1.88
CA THR A 89 6.78 16.01 1.00
C THR A 89 5.39 15.80 1.60
N GLY A 90 5.24 16.00 2.89
CA GLY A 90 4.02 15.62 3.61
C GLY A 90 3.79 14.11 3.67
N VAL A 91 4.82 13.28 3.43
CA VAL A 91 4.69 11.82 3.44
C VAL A 91 4.22 11.32 4.81
N ARG A 92 3.39 10.29 4.78
CA ARG A 92 2.94 9.58 5.97
C ARG A 92 3.54 8.18 5.98
N LEU A 93 4.08 7.76 7.12
CA LEU A 93 4.50 6.39 7.37
C LEU A 93 3.48 5.70 8.27
N ILE A 94 3.11 4.48 7.94
CA ILE A 94 2.25 3.59 8.73
C ILE A 94 3.04 2.31 8.97
N ALA A 95 3.50 2.09 10.19
CA ALA A 95 4.17 0.86 10.58
C ALA A 95 3.12 -0.17 11.04
N VAL A 96 3.22 -1.39 10.54
CA VAL A 96 2.29 -2.49 10.87
C VAL A 96 3.05 -3.58 11.60
N SER A 97 2.78 -3.71 12.90
CA SER A 97 3.35 -4.80 13.69
C SER A 97 2.64 -6.12 13.39
N ILE A 98 3.42 -7.15 13.10
CA ILE A 98 2.97 -8.54 12.98
C ILE A 98 3.29 -9.36 14.24
N ASP A 99 3.56 -8.70 15.37
CA ASP A 99 3.71 -9.39 16.65
C ASP A 99 2.41 -10.12 17.00
N GLU A 100 2.51 -11.43 17.24
CA GLU A 100 1.38 -12.26 17.59
C GLU A 100 0.78 -11.87 18.96
N ALA A 101 -0.42 -12.35 19.27
CA ALA A 101 -1.20 -11.98 20.45
C ALA A 101 -0.42 -12.02 21.76
N GLN A 102 0.50 -12.99 21.93
CA GLN A 102 1.35 -13.09 23.14
C GLN A 102 2.43 -12.01 23.23
N ASN A 103 2.78 -11.35 22.13
CA ASN A 103 3.86 -10.35 22.07
C ASN A 103 3.36 -8.92 21.74
N VAL A 104 2.13 -8.77 21.26
CA VAL A 104 1.57 -7.47 20.82
C VAL A 104 1.66 -6.40 21.92
N HIS A 105 1.61 -6.79 23.19
CA HIS A 105 1.72 -5.87 24.32
C HIS A 105 3.10 -5.19 24.44
N LYS A 106 4.13 -5.70 23.73
CA LYS A 106 5.49 -5.13 23.69
C LYS A 106 5.60 -3.97 22.72
N VAL A 107 4.69 -3.87 21.75
CA VAL A 107 4.77 -2.90 20.65
C VAL A 107 4.68 -1.47 21.16
N LYS A 108 3.62 -1.13 21.91
CA LYS A 108 3.43 0.23 22.43
C LYS A 108 4.59 0.73 23.31
N PRO A 109 5.11 -0.05 24.29
CA PRO A 109 6.29 0.34 25.05
C PRO A 109 7.53 0.58 24.17
N MET A 110 7.75 -0.26 23.15
CA MET A 110 8.87 -0.10 22.23
C MET A 110 8.75 1.19 21.41
N VAL A 111 7.58 1.45 20.82
CA VAL A 111 7.28 2.66 20.04
C VAL A 111 7.52 3.92 20.87
N ASN A 112 7.00 3.95 22.10
CA ASN A 112 7.18 5.08 23.01
C ASN A 112 8.65 5.28 23.41
N ALA A 113 9.39 4.20 23.71
CA ALA A 113 10.80 4.28 24.04
C ALA A 113 11.68 4.73 22.87
N ALA A 114 11.30 4.36 21.64
CA ALA A 114 11.98 4.76 20.42
C ALA A 114 11.60 6.19 19.93
N GLY A 115 10.55 6.79 20.50
CA GLY A 115 10.07 8.12 20.12
C GLY A 115 9.53 8.18 18.71
N TRP A 116 8.94 7.10 18.18
CA TRP A 116 8.38 7.08 16.84
C TRP A 116 7.12 7.93 16.74
N GLU A 117 7.08 8.87 15.82
CA GLU A 117 5.98 9.82 15.62
C GLU A 117 4.97 9.37 14.55
N TYR A 118 5.28 8.32 13.80
CA TYR A 118 4.40 7.76 12.79
C TYR A 118 3.35 6.81 13.39
N GLN A 119 2.28 6.60 12.63
CA GLN A 119 1.20 5.72 13.04
C GLN A 119 1.66 4.26 13.11
N VAL A 120 1.25 3.56 14.19
CA VAL A 120 1.52 2.12 14.35
C VAL A 120 0.21 1.35 14.47
N LEU A 121 0.03 0.33 13.62
CA LEU A 121 -1.09 -0.59 13.61
C LEU A 121 -0.64 -1.98 14.09
N LEU A 122 -1.58 -2.73 14.65
CA LEU A 122 -1.36 -4.05 15.24
C LEU A 122 -2.11 -5.11 14.41
N ASP A 123 -1.38 -6.07 13.85
CA ASP A 123 -1.91 -7.20 13.07
C ASP A 123 -1.56 -8.54 13.75
N PRO A 124 -2.07 -8.80 14.99
CA PRO A 124 -1.67 -9.95 15.79
C PRO A 124 -2.08 -11.30 15.19
N ASN A 125 -3.05 -11.30 14.29
CA ASN A 125 -3.49 -12.49 13.56
C ASN A 125 -2.79 -12.64 12.19
N GLY A 126 -2.05 -11.63 11.73
CA GLY A 126 -1.43 -11.60 10.41
C GLY A 126 -2.44 -11.51 9.26
N ASP A 127 -3.65 -10.99 9.50
CA ASP A 127 -4.70 -10.90 8.47
C ASP A 127 -4.30 -9.93 7.37
N PHE A 128 -3.83 -8.75 7.74
CA PHE A 128 -3.38 -7.73 6.79
C PHE A 128 -2.06 -8.14 6.12
N ARG A 129 -1.13 -8.70 6.90
CA ARG A 129 0.10 -9.29 6.38
C ARG A 129 -0.19 -10.28 5.24
N ARG A 130 -1.11 -11.24 5.47
CA ARG A 130 -1.48 -12.25 4.45
C ARG A 130 -2.17 -11.61 3.24
N ALA A 131 -3.11 -10.69 3.49
CA ALA A 131 -3.85 -10.01 2.43
C ALA A 131 -2.93 -9.16 1.52
N MET A 132 -1.85 -8.60 2.08
CA MET A 132 -0.81 -7.86 1.35
C MET A 132 0.28 -8.77 0.74
N GLY A 133 0.23 -10.09 0.95
CA GLY A 133 1.21 -11.04 0.42
C GLY A 133 2.60 -10.94 1.07
N VAL A 134 2.70 -10.42 2.28
CA VAL A 134 3.97 -10.23 2.99
C VAL A 134 4.46 -11.55 3.58
N ASN A 135 5.55 -12.08 3.04
CA ASN A 135 6.17 -13.32 3.51
C ASN A 135 7.41 -13.07 4.36
N LEU A 136 8.16 -12.03 4.09
CA LEU A 136 9.41 -11.67 4.76
C LEU A 136 9.32 -10.24 5.28
N ILE A 137 9.91 -9.94 6.44
CA ILE A 137 10.01 -8.60 7.03
C ILE A 137 11.48 -8.20 7.26
N PRO A 138 11.82 -6.89 7.22
CA PRO A 138 10.92 -5.79 6.90
C PRO A 138 10.36 -5.90 5.50
N HIS A 139 9.13 -5.46 5.29
CA HIS A 139 8.53 -5.34 3.97
C HIS A 139 7.86 -3.98 3.86
N VAL A 140 8.26 -3.23 2.85
CA VAL A 140 7.80 -1.86 2.64
C VAL A 140 7.00 -1.77 1.36
N PHE A 141 5.90 -1.03 1.41
CA PHE A 141 5.11 -0.62 0.25
C PHE A 141 5.11 0.90 0.16
N ILE A 142 5.28 1.42 -1.05
CA ILE A 142 5.05 2.83 -1.37
C ILE A 142 3.76 2.93 -2.16
N ILE A 143 2.85 3.75 -1.68
CA ILE A 143 1.51 3.92 -2.23
C ILE A 143 1.36 5.36 -2.72
N ASP A 144 0.82 5.54 -3.93
CA ASP A 144 0.54 6.87 -4.47
C ASP A 144 -0.69 7.51 -3.81
N GLY A 145 -0.94 8.77 -4.11
CA GLY A 145 -2.08 9.50 -3.57
C GLY A 145 -3.47 8.97 -4.01
N LYS A 146 -3.52 8.00 -4.93
CA LYS A 146 -4.73 7.33 -5.40
C LYS A 146 -4.93 5.95 -4.74
N GLY A 147 -4.04 5.57 -3.83
CA GLY A 147 -4.08 4.28 -3.14
C GLY A 147 -3.51 3.11 -3.93
N LYS A 148 -2.80 3.38 -5.03
CA LYS A 148 -2.13 2.35 -5.82
C LYS A 148 -0.75 2.05 -5.25
N ILE A 149 -0.43 0.77 -5.08
CA ILE A 149 0.93 0.32 -4.76
C ILE A 149 1.81 0.56 -5.99
N VAL A 150 2.80 1.43 -5.86
CA VAL A 150 3.74 1.78 -6.94
C VAL A 150 5.06 1.06 -6.82
N GLU A 151 5.47 0.72 -5.59
CA GLU A 151 6.68 -0.03 -5.32
C GLU A 151 6.54 -0.84 -4.04
N ASN A 152 7.25 -1.96 -3.96
CA ASN A 152 7.46 -2.71 -2.73
C ASN A 152 8.81 -3.42 -2.74
N HIS A 153 9.38 -3.60 -1.55
CA HIS A 153 10.58 -4.41 -1.35
C HIS A 153 10.60 -5.06 0.02
N SER A 154 11.46 -6.06 0.20
CA SER A 154 11.68 -6.73 1.48
C SER A 154 13.16 -6.77 1.84
N GLY A 155 13.43 -6.78 3.14
CA GLY A 155 14.77 -6.65 3.68
C GLY A 155 15.23 -5.20 3.81
N TYR A 156 16.26 -4.98 4.63
CA TYR A 156 16.84 -3.66 4.87
C TYR A 156 18.36 -3.72 4.81
N THR A 157 18.94 -2.79 4.09
CA THR A 157 20.36 -2.42 4.12
C THR A 157 20.50 -0.97 4.57
N GLU A 158 21.56 -0.66 5.30
CA GLU A 158 21.82 0.72 5.78
C GLU A 158 21.82 1.70 4.59
N GLY A 159 21.11 2.82 4.76
CA GLY A 159 20.88 3.81 3.70
C GLY A 159 19.73 3.49 2.76
N GLY A 160 19.09 2.33 2.88
CA GLY A 160 17.96 1.94 2.04
C GLY A 160 16.73 2.85 2.19
N GLU A 161 16.59 3.52 3.34
CA GLU A 161 15.55 4.51 3.59
C GLU A 161 15.60 5.70 2.62
N GLN A 162 16.79 6.05 2.10
CA GLN A 162 16.94 7.13 1.13
C GLN A 162 16.18 6.85 -0.17
N HIS A 163 16.16 5.60 -0.60
CA HIS A 163 15.38 5.21 -1.79
C HIS A 163 13.88 5.46 -1.60
N LEU A 164 13.35 5.22 -0.42
CA LEU A 164 11.93 5.44 -0.12
C LEU A 164 11.52 6.90 -0.37
N ILE A 165 12.30 7.84 0.16
CA ILE A 165 11.98 9.26 0.01
C ILE A 165 12.22 9.75 -1.43
N GLU A 166 13.16 9.20 -2.17
CA GLU A 166 13.36 9.53 -3.59
C GLU A 166 12.15 9.14 -4.44
N VAL A 167 11.56 7.97 -4.19
CA VAL A 167 10.32 7.55 -4.86
C VAL A 167 9.16 8.46 -4.48
N VAL A 168 9.00 8.79 -3.18
CA VAL A 168 7.96 9.70 -2.70
C VAL A 168 8.09 11.07 -3.34
N ARG A 169 9.31 11.65 -3.41
CA ARG A 169 9.57 12.94 -4.09
C ARG A 169 9.17 12.92 -5.55
N THR A 170 9.39 11.80 -6.23
CA THR A 170 9.01 11.65 -7.63
C THR A 170 7.48 11.66 -7.78
N LEU A 171 6.77 10.93 -6.93
CA LEU A 171 5.30 10.88 -6.93
C LEU A 171 4.67 12.24 -6.59
N GLU A 172 5.26 13.00 -5.65
CA GLU A 172 4.79 14.36 -5.32
C GLU A 172 4.96 15.31 -6.51
N LYS A 173 6.10 15.28 -7.21
CA LYS A 173 6.31 16.07 -8.43
C LYS A 173 5.33 15.74 -9.56
N GLU A 174 4.92 14.47 -9.66
CA GLU A 174 3.91 14.04 -10.64
C GLU A 174 2.49 14.50 -10.26
N ARG A 175 2.19 14.56 -8.96
CA ARG A 175 0.90 15.04 -8.44
C ARG A 175 0.69 16.54 -8.67
N GLU A 176 1.75 17.36 -8.64
CA GLU A 176 1.71 18.81 -8.80
C GLU A 176 1.62 19.28 -10.27
N LYS A 177 1.75 18.37 -11.23
CA LYS A 177 1.61 18.65 -12.68
C LYS A 177 0.18 18.51 -13.17
#